data_cfbe461101dbcdbbfc08f340500f5893
#
_entry.id   cfbe461101dbcdbbfc08f340500f5893
#
_cell.length_a   1.000
_cell.length_b   1.000
_cell.length_c   1.000
_cell.angle_alpha   90.00
_cell.angle_beta   90.00
_cell.angle_gamma   90.00
#
_symmetry.space_group_name_H-M   'P 1'
#
loop_
_entity.id
_entity.type
_entity.pdbx_description
1 polymer ?
#
loop_
_entity_poly.entity_id
_entity_poly.type
_entity_poly.pdbx_seq_one_letter_code
_entity_poly.pdbx_strand_id
1 'polypeptide(L)'
;MSLTSTSKRLVSLDVLRGITVCGMILVNNAGACGYAYAPLKHAKWDGFTPADLVFPAFMFIMGVSIYLSLNKSNFDWRVSIARILRRTALIFVSGVSLKWILAFIATGEYNTLENLRIMGVLQRLGICYGIVALLAVTVRHRLFPTIIAVLLVGYYLLQLFGNGFEKCAGNIVSMVDYAVLGKSHMYLGGAQFVDPEGILSTIPAIAQVMIGFLCGKVIVGEKEIRSQIVKLAVWGTSMFVIGYLWSYAAPLNLSLIHISEPTRLRCIS
;
A
#
# COMPACT_ATOMS: atom_id res chain seq x y z
N MET A 1 29.87 6.90 32.50
CA MET A 1 29.56 7.98 31.55
C MET A 1 29.02 7.29 30.31
N SER A 2 27.69 7.08 30.26
CA SER A 2 27.00 6.31 29.18
C SER A 2 26.85 7.21 27.98
N LEU A 3 27.59 6.90 26.92
CA LEU A 3 27.44 7.56 25.62
C LEU A 3 26.07 7.13 25.06
N THR A 4 25.12 8.05 25.09
CA THR A 4 23.84 7.95 24.41
C THR A 4 24.09 7.65 22.93
N SER A 5 23.84 6.42 22.52
CA SER A 5 23.79 6.03 21.11
C SER A 5 22.72 6.85 20.40
N THR A 6 23.10 7.96 19.85
CA THR A 6 22.27 8.69 18.88
C THR A 6 21.96 7.74 17.74
N SER A 7 20.73 7.27 17.70
CA SER A 7 20.21 6.44 16.61
C SER A 7 20.54 7.13 15.27
N LYS A 8 21.54 6.61 14.55
CA LYS A 8 21.92 7.14 13.24
C LYS A 8 20.70 7.10 12.34
N ARG A 9 20.24 8.29 11.96
CA ARG A 9 19.13 8.45 11.03
C ARG A 9 19.56 7.86 9.68
N LEU A 10 18.75 6.96 9.11
CA LEU A 10 19.02 6.36 7.82
C LEU A 10 18.67 7.37 6.71
N VAL A 11 19.65 8.18 6.32
CA VAL A 11 19.50 9.21 5.29
C VAL A 11 18.99 8.59 3.97
N SER A 12 19.47 7.40 3.60
CA SER A 12 19.01 6.69 2.41
C SER A 12 17.51 6.42 2.39
N LEU A 13 16.92 6.10 3.55
CA LEU A 13 15.47 5.87 3.67
C LEU A 13 14.70 7.19 3.53
N ASP A 14 15.21 8.27 4.10
CA ASP A 14 14.58 9.59 3.98
C ASP A 14 14.65 10.11 2.54
N VAL A 15 15.77 9.89 1.83
CA VAL A 15 15.90 10.20 0.41
C VAL A 15 14.93 9.39 -0.44
N LEU A 16 14.85 8.06 -0.21
CA LEU A 16 13.93 7.20 -0.93
C LEU A 16 12.46 7.62 -0.70
N ARG A 17 12.12 8.00 0.53
CA ARG A 17 10.80 8.56 0.86
C ARG A 17 10.53 9.86 0.12
N GLY A 18 11.51 10.76 0.06
CA GLY A 18 11.43 12.01 -0.70
C GLY A 18 11.19 11.77 -2.19
N ILE A 19 11.93 10.84 -2.81
CA ILE A 19 11.75 10.46 -4.22
C ILE A 19 10.34 9.91 -4.47
N THR A 20 9.84 9.04 -3.59
CA THR A 20 8.49 8.49 -3.76
C THR A 20 7.40 9.55 -3.60
N VAL A 21 7.56 10.52 -2.70
CA VAL A 21 6.62 11.64 -2.56
C VAL A 21 6.67 12.54 -3.81
N CYS A 22 7.85 12.85 -4.34
CA CYS A 22 7.97 13.58 -5.61
C CYS A 22 7.31 12.84 -6.77
N GLY A 23 7.53 11.52 -6.86
CA GLY A 23 6.85 10.65 -7.85
C GLY A 23 5.33 10.71 -7.71
N MET A 24 4.81 10.68 -6.48
CA MET A 24 3.38 10.77 -6.21
C MET A 24 2.79 12.12 -6.65
N ILE A 25 3.49 13.22 -6.39
CA ILE A 25 3.08 14.55 -6.83
C ILE A 25 3.07 14.63 -8.36
N LEU A 26 4.11 14.11 -9.02
CA LEU A 26 4.20 14.07 -10.48
C LEU A 26 3.06 13.28 -11.13
N VAL A 27 2.79 12.07 -10.62
CA VAL A 27 1.75 11.20 -11.16
C VAL A 27 0.35 11.80 -10.95
N ASN A 28 0.10 12.38 -9.77
CA ASN A 28 -1.20 12.98 -9.46
C ASN A 28 -1.44 14.30 -10.21
N ASN A 29 -0.41 14.96 -10.68
CA ASN A 29 -0.49 16.23 -11.42
C ASN A 29 0.05 16.10 -12.85
N ALA A 30 -0.20 14.98 -13.52
CA ALA A 30 0.32 14.68 -14.85
C ALA A 30 -0.19 15.57 -16.00
N GLY A 31 -0.97 16.60 -15.70
CA GLY A 31 -1.54 17.55 -16.68
C GLY A 31 -2.96 17.22 -17.12
N ALA A 32 -3.47 17.97 -18.10
CA ALA A 32 -4.85 17.81 -18.57
C ALA A 32 -5.11 16.40 -19.17
N CYS A 33 -6.33 15.88 -18.94
CA CYS A 33 -6.77 14.51 -19.26
C CYS A 33 -6.65 14.12 -20.73
N GLY A 34 -5.77 14.40 -21.48
CA GLY A 34 -5.51 13.95 -22.86
C GLY A 34 -4.03 14.00 -23.19
N TYR A 35 -3.31 14.93 -22.61
CA TYR A 35 -1.94 15.26 -22.96
C TYR A 35 -0.89 14.74 -21.97
N ALA A 36 -1.29 13.97 -20.94
CA ALA A 36 -0.32 13.41 -20.00
C ALA A 36 0.61 12.40 -20.67
N TYR A 37 1.90 12.44 -20.34
CA TYR A 37 2.90 11.49 -20.80
C TYR A 37 2.51 10.05 -20.45
N ALA A 38 2.71 9.12 -21.40
CA ALA A 38 2.34 7.72 -21.23
C ALA A 38 2.90 7.06 -19.94
N PRO A 39 4.15 7.26 -19.52
CA PRO A 39 4.68 6.70 -18.28
C PRO A 39 4.03 7.24 -17.00
N LEU A 40 3.38 8.41 -17.07
CA LEU A 40 2.67 9.02 -15.94
C LEU A 40 1.18 8.67 -15.90
N LYS A 41 0.70 7.92 -16.91
CA LYS A 41 -0.66 7.38 -16.92
C LYS A 41 -0.66 6.00 -16.28
N HIS A 42 -1.66 5.73 -15.44
CA HIS A 42 -1.89 4.38 -14.94
C HIS A 42 -2.32 3.43 -16.04
N ALA A 43 -1.93 2.16 -15.93
CA ALA A 43 -2.45 1.12 -16.78
C ALA A 43 -3.99 1.08 -16.71
N LYS A 44 -4.67 0.83 -17.84
CA LYS A 44 -6.14 0.83 -17.85
C LYS A 44 -6.72 -0.38 -17.11
N TRP A 45 -6.20 -1.56 -17.35
CA TRP A 45 -6.56 -2.81 -16.67
C TRP A 45 -5.39 -3.80 -16.70
N ASP A 46 -4.90 -4.11 -17.88
CA ASP A 46 -3.73 -4.95 -18.08
C ASP A 46 -2.50 -4.09 -18.36
N GLY A 47 -1.38 -4.48 -17.77
CA GLY A 47 -0.10 -3.82 -17.94
C GLY A 47 0.42 -3.17 -16.67
N PHE A 48 1.61 -2.57 -16.79
CA PHE A 48 2.35 -1.97 -15.72
C PHE A 48 3.04 -0.70 -16.22
N THR A 49 2.87 0.40 -15.51
CA THR A 49 3.51 1.68 -15.81
C THR A 49 4.36 2.15 -14.63
N PRO A 50 5.34 3.03 -14.84
CA PRO A 50 6.11 3.64 -13.76
C PRO A 50 5.23 4.34 -12.71
N ALA A 51 4.09 4.89 -13.13
CA ALA A 51 3.12 5.49 -12.22
C ALA A 51 2.60 4.49 -11.19
N ASP A 52 2.44 3.23 -11.58
CA ASP A 52 1.92 2.17 -10.72
C ASP A 52 2.94 1.70 -9.66
N LEU A 53 4.22 2.07 -9.77
CA LEU A 53 5.27 1.75 -8.79
C LEU A 53 5.27 2.64 -7.56
N VAL A 54 4.72 3.83 -7.66
CA VAL A 54 4.87 4.88 -6.63
C VAL A 54 4.24 4.47 -5.31
N PHE A 55 3.02 3.94 -5.37
CA PHE A 55 2.30 3.52 -4.17
C PHE A 55 2.93 2.28 -3.51
N PRO A 56 3.32 1.22 -4.24
CA PRO A 56 4.05 0.09 -3.67
C PRO A 56 5.36 0.48 -3.02
N ALA A 57 6.12 1.36 -3.66
CA ALA A 57 7.34 1.85 -3.08
C ALA A 57 7.08 2.52 -1.72
N PHE A 58 5.99 3.30 -1.62
CA PHE A 58 5.60 3.93 -0.37
C PHE A 58 5.21 2.91 0.71
N MET A 59 4.44 1.87 0.34
CA MET A 59 4.07 0.77 1.23
C MET A 59 5.30 0.00 1.73
N PHE A 60 6.24 -0.28 0.83
CA PHE A 60 7.51 -0.92 1.17
C PHE A 60 8.32 -0.08 2.17
N ILE A 61 8.48 1.22 1.92
CA ILE A 61 9.19 2.15 2.80
C ILE A 61 8.51 2.23 4.17
N MET A 62 7.18 2.18 4.20
CA MET A 62 6.41 2.12 5.44
C MET A 62 6.77 0.86 6.24
N GLY A 63 6.90 -0.30 5.59
CA GLY A 63 7.33 -1.55 6.23
C GLY A 63 8.71 -1.44 6.87
N VAL A 64 9.70 -0.91 6.13
CA VAL A 64 11.03 -0.63 6.68
C VAL A 64 10.96 0.27 7.90
N SER A 65 10.13 1.32 7.82
CA SER A 65 9.95 2.30 8.90
C SER A 65 9.30 1.69 10.15
N ILE A 66 8.36 0.75 9.99
CA ILE A 66 7.75 -0.01 11.09
C ILE A 66 8.84 -0.78 11.83
N TYR A 67 9.69 -1.52 11.10
CA TYR A 67 10.79 -2.26 11.74
C TYR A 67 11.71 -1.33 12.55
N LEU A 68 12.18 -0.25 11.95
CA LEU A 68 13.06 0.72 12.61
C LEU A 68 12.43 1.35 13.86
N SER A 69 11.14 1.64 13.81
CA SER A 69 10.40 2.22 14.93
C SER A 69 10.23 1.23 16.07
N LEU A 70 9.81 0.00 15.79
CA LEU A 70 9.56 -1.03 16.81
C LEU A 70 10.85 -1.60 17.38
N ASN A 71 11.92 -1.68 16.61
CA ASN A 71 13.22 -2.12 17.07
C ASN A 71 13.77 -1.22 18.19
N LYS A 72 13.46 0.09 18.18
CA LYS A 72 13.82 1.02 19.25
C LYS A 72 13.15 0.71 20.59
N SER A 73 11.98 0.09 20.56
CA SER A 73 11.23 -0.35 21.76
C SER A 73 11.39 -1.85 22.04
N ASN A 74 12.38 -2.50 21.40
CA ASN A 74 12.63 -3.95 21.52
C ASN A 74 11.37 -4.81 21.28
N PHE A 75 10.47 -4.35 20.42
CA PHE A 75 9.19 -5.00 20.12
C PHE A 75 8.32 -5.26 21.35
N ASP A 76 8.47 -4.46 22.43
CA ASP A 76 7.61 -4.59 23.59
C ASP A 76 6.17 -4.19 23.25
N TRP A 77 5.26 -5.17 23.36
CA TRP A 77 3.85 -4.99 23.02
C TRP A 77 3.14 -3.99 23.92
N ARG A 78 3.47 -3.96 25.23
CA ARG A 78 2.83 -3.09 26.20
C ARG A 78 3.09 -1.61 25.92
N VAL A 79 4.31 -1.30 25.49
CA VAL A 79 4.73 0.05 25.17
C VAL A 79 4.28 0.46 23.76
N SER A 80 4.21 -0.49 22.84
CA SER A 80 4.01 -0.20 21.42
C SER A 80 2.54 -0.17 21.00
N ILE A 81 1.65 -0.95 21.64
CA ILE A 81 0.27 -1.12 21.19
C ILE A 81 -0.52 0.20 21.17
N ALA A 82 -0.44 0.99 22.23
CA ALA A 82 -1.15 2.27 22.28
C ALA A 82 -0.66 3.24 21.20
N ARG A 83 0.66 3.23 20.94
CA ARG A 83 1.29 4.05 19.89
C ARG A 83 0.87 3.60 18.49
N ILE A 84 0.81 2.28 18.27
CA ILE A 84 0.37 1.68 17.00
C ILE A 84 -1.09 2.05 16.73
N LEU A 85 -1.99 1.80 17.70
CA LEU A 85 -3.42 2.09 17.55
C LEU A 85 -3.68 3.58 17.34
N ARG A 86 -3.04 4.44 18.12
CA ARG A 86 -3.15 5.90 17.95
C ARG A 86 -2.72 6.34 16.54
N ARG A 87 -1.60 5.81 16.06
CA ARG A 87 -1.06 6.18 14.75
C ARG A 87 -1.95 5.66 13.61
N THR A 88 -2.42 4.42 13.71
CA THR A 88 -3.40 3.84 12.79
C THR A 88 -4.65 4.69 12.72
N ALA A 89 -5.24 5.03 13.87
CA ALA A 89 -6.44 5.85 13.95
C ALA A 89 -6.22 7.25 13.36
N LEU A 90 -5.10 7.90 13.69
CA LEU A 90 -4.78 9.23 13.16
C LEU A 90 -4.65 9.22 11.64
N ILE A 91 -3.97 8.23 11.05
CA ILE A 91 -3.83 8.13 9.59
C ILE A 91 -5.20 7.87 8.95
N PHE A 92 -5.98 6.97 9.52
CA PHE A 92 -7.32 6.63 9.00
C PHE A 92 -8.25 7.84 9.05
N VAL A 93 -8.37 8.48 10.20
CA VAL A 93 -9.23 9.65 10.41
C VAL A 93 -8.80 10.83 9.54
N SER A 94 -7.48 11.09 9.43
CA SER A 94 -6.99 12.16 8.55
C SER A 94 -7.35 11.92 7.08
N GLY A 95 -7.34 10.64 6.63
CA GLY A 95 -7.77 10.29 5.27
C GLY A 95 -9.27 10.53 5.04
N VAL A 96 -10.11 10.18 6.01
CA VAL A 96 -11.56 10.43 5.93
C VAL A 96 -11.85 11.94 5.99
N SER A 97 -11.21 12.66 6.93
CA SER A 97 -11.39 14.10 7.09
C SER A 97 -10.99 14.88 5.84
N LEU A 98 -9.89 14.51 5.21
CA LEU A 98 -9.42 15.15 3.98
C LEU A 98 -10.46 14.98 2.85
N LYS A 99 -10.98 13.76 2.68
CA LYS A 99 -12.02 13.50 1.67
C LYS A 99 -13.30 14.27 1.94
N TRP A 100 -13.72 14.32 3.21
CA TRP A 100 -14.91 15.08 3.59
C TRP A 100 -14.73 16.58 3.33
N ILE A 101 -13.59 17.16 3.69
CA ILE A 101 -13.28 18.59 3.43
C ILE A 101 -13.28 18.87 1.92
N LEU A 102 -12.65 18.02 1.11
CA LEU A 102 -12.64 18.18 -0.35
C LEU A 102 -14.05 18.07 -0.96
N ALA A 103 -14.86 17.13 -0.48
CA ALA A 103 -16.23 16.98 -0.91
C ALA A 103 -17.08 18.21 -0.52
N PHE A 104 -16.92 18.72 0.70
CA PHE A 104 -17.57 19.94 1.17
C PHE A 104 -17.19 21.16 0.33
N ILE A 105 -15.90 21.35 0.01
CA ILE A 105 -15.45 22.45 -0.84
C ILE A 105 -16.05 22.34 -2.25
N ALA A 106 -16.21 21.12 -2.77
CA ALA A 106 -16.71 20.91 -4.13
C ALA A 106 -18.22 21.07 -4.26
N THR A 107 -19.00 20.70 -3.24
CA THR A 107 -20.48 20.69 -3.29
C THR A 107 -21.14 21.80 -2.50
N GLY A 108 -20.46 22.38 -1.51
CA GLY A 108 -21.03 23.35 -0.57
C GLY A 108 -22.01 22.76 0.45
N GLU A 109 -22.26 21.44 0.41
CA GLU A 109 -23.23 20.75 1.26
C GLU A 109 -22.56 20.01 2.42
N TYR A 110 -23.07 20.20 3.64
CA TYR A 110 -22.57 19.49 4.84
C TYR A 110 -22.94 18.00 4.85
N ASN A 111 -23.95 17.58 4.10
CA ASN A 111 -24.53 16.23 4.15
C ASN A 111 -23.85 15.25 3.17
N THR A 112 -22.57 15.50 2.84
CA THR A 112 -21.79 14.66 1.93
C THR A 112 -21.38 13.30 2.53
N LEU A 113 -21.76 13.02 3.79
CA LEU A 113 -21.41 11.77 4.49
C LEU A 113 -22.07 10.53 3.87
N GLU A 114 -23.28 10.65 3.34
CA GLU A 114 -24.02 9.52 2.75
C GLU A 114 -23.34 8.95 1.49
N ASN A 115 -22.60 9.77 0.77
CA ASN A 115 -21.88 9.38 -0.46
C ASN A 115 -20.36 9.47 -0.30
N LEU A 116 -19.87 9.55 0.94
CA LEU A 116 -18.45 9.67 1.19
C LEU A 116 -17.76 8.31 0.96
N ARG A 117 -16.81 8.25 0.05
CA ARG A 117 -15.97 7.08 -0.14
C ARG A 117 -15.13 6.82 1.12
N ILE A 118 -15.41 5.69 1.81
CA ILE A 118 -14.76 5.34 3.07
C ILE A 118 -13.33 4.88 2.83
N MET A 119 -13.13 3.95 1.88
CA MET A 119 -11.80 3.44 1.57
C MET A 119 -11.02 4.38 0.64
N GLY A 120 -9.73 4.50 0.85
CA GLY A 120 -8.81 5.30 0.06
C GLY A 120 -7.37 5.07 0.45
N VAL A 121 -6.44 5.76 -0.21
CA VAL A 121 -4.98 5.58 -0.04
C VAL A 121 -4.55 5.68 1.42
N LEU A 122 -4.96 6.74 2.13
CA LEU A 122 -4.55 6.96 3.52
C LEU A 122 -5.18 5.94 4.47
N GLN A 123 -6.45 5.59 4.26
CA GLN A 123 -7.14 4.58 5.06
C GLN A 123 -6.46 3.21 4.89
N ARG A 124 -6.14 2.84 3.65
CA ARG A 124 -5.39 1.62 3.35
C ARG A 124 -4.01 1.61 4.00
N LEU A 125 -3.27 2.73 3.92
CA LEU A 125 -2.00 2.90 4.61
C LEU A 125 -2.15 2.70 6.12
N GLY A 126 -3.16 3.31 6.72
CA GLY A 126 -3.46 3.17 8.15
C GLY A 126 -3.74 1.72 8.55
N ILE A 127 -4.60 1.03 7.80
CA ILE A 127 -4.96 -0.38 8.06
C ILE A 127 -3.72 -1.28 7.91
N CYS A 128 -2.99 -1.17 6.80
CA CYS A 128 -1.79 -1.97 6.57
C CYS A 128 -0.71 -1.72 7.62
N TYR A 129 -0.50 -0.45 8.01
CA TYR A 129 0.40 -0.08 9.10
C TYR A 129 -0.01 -0.76 10.41
N GLY A 130 -1.28 -0.65 10.78
CA GLY A 130 -1.81 -1.21 12.02
C GLY A 130 -1.65 -2.73 12.09
N ILE A 131 -2.08 -3.43 11.03
CA ILE A 131 -2.02 -4.90 10.97
C ILE A 131 -0.58 -5.39 11.02
N VAL A 132 0.33 -4.83 10.19
CA VAL A 132 1.72 -5.29 10.15
C VAL A 132 2.46 -4.94 11.43
N ALA A 133 2.22 -3.76 12.02
CA ALA A 133 2.83 -3.38 13.29
C ALA A 133 2.34 -4.24 14.45
N LEU A 134 1.05 -4.62 14.48
CA LEU A 134 0.50 -5.55 15.47
C LEU A 134 1.08 -6.95 15.28
N LEU A 135 1.15 -7.47 14.05
CA LEU A 135 1.79 -8.75 13.75
C LEU A 135 3.26 -8.76 14.18
N ALA A 136 3.97 -7.66 13.96
CA ALA A 136 5.39 -7.54 14.34
C ALA A 136 5.64 -7.63 15.85
N VAL A 137 4.67 -7.25 16.66
CA VAL A 137 4.78 -7.29 18.13
C VAL A 137 4.25 -8.61 18.71
N THR A 138 3.30 -9.27 18.02
CA THR A 138 2.64 -10.49 18.51
C THR A 138 3.22 -11.78 17.95
N VAL A 139 3.71 -11.76 16.70
CA VAL A 139 4.14 -12.95 15.97
C VAL A 139 5.66 -13.01 15.83
N ARG A 140 6.20 -14.21 15.89
CA ARG A 140 7.65 -14.42 15.66
C ARG A 140 8.01 -14.03 14.23
N HIS A 141 8.99 -13.15 14.05
CA HIS A 141 9.41 -12.64 12.74
C HIS A 141 9.89 -13.73 11.76
N ARG A 142 10.21 -14.93 12.25
CA ARG A 142 10.56 -16.10 11.40
C ARG A 142 9.37 -16.61 10.60
N LEU A 143 8.14 -16.36 11.05
CA LEU A 143 6.92 -16.77 10.35
C LEU A 143 6.49 -15.78 9.26
N PHE A 144 7.07 -14.59 9.20
CA PHE A 144 6.70 -13.57 8.22
C PHE A 144 6.80 -14.04 6.76
N PRO A 145 7.87 -14.73 6.32
CA PRO A 145 7.91 -15.25 4.94
C PRO A 145 6.76 -16.22 4.65
N THR A 146 6.41 -17.06 5.62
CA THR A 146 5.29 -18.00 5.46
C THR A 146 3.95 -17.26 5.38
N ILE A 147 3.74 -16.26 6.24
CA ILE A 147 2.52 -15.44 6.21
C ILE A 147 2.41 -14.69 4.88
N ILE A 148 3.50 -14.10 4.39
CA ILE A 148 3.54 -13.42 3.09
C ILE A 148 3.14 -14.41 1.98
N ALA A 149 3.73 -15.61 1.95
CA ALA A 149 3.41 -16.62 0.95
C ALA A 149 1.93 -17.02 1.01
N VAL A 150 1.39 -17.26 2.21
CA VAL A 150 -0.02 -17.61 2.40
C VAL A 150 -0.95 -16.48 1.95
N LEU A 151 -0.63 -15.22 2.26
CA LEU A 151 -1.43 -14.07 1.84
C LEU A 151 -1.43 -13.90 0.31
N LEU A 152 -0.26 -14.04 -0.34
CA LEU A 152 -0.15 -13.87 -1.78
C LEU A 152 -0.79 -15.03 -2.54
N VAL A 153 -0.49 -16.28 -2.16
CA VAL A 153 -1.08 -17.47 -2.79
C VAL A 153 -2.58 -17.54 -2.53
N GLY A 154 -3.01 -17.29 -1.29
CA GLY A 154 -4.42 -17.26 -0.92
C GLY A 154 -5.19 -16.21 -1.72
N TYR A 155 -4.65 -15.01 -1.87
CA TYR A 155 -5.26 -13.96 -2.68
C TYR A 155 -5.32 -14.34 -4.16
N TYR A 156 -4.26 -14.96 -4.70
CA TYR A 156 -4.24 -15.46 -6.07
C TYR A 156 -5.32 -16.53 -6.31
N LEU A 157 -5.41 -17.52 -5.43
CA LEU A 157 -6.44 -18.56 -5.51
C LEU A 157 -7.86 -17.97 -5.42
N LEU A 158 -8.06 -17.01 -4.54
CA LEU A 158 -9.31 -16.30 -4.39
C LEU A 158 -9.72 -15.58 -5.66
N GLN A 159 -8.78 -14.94 -6.35
CA GLN A 159 -9.02 -14.31 -7.65
C GLN A 159 -9.30 -15.34 -8.75
N LEU A 160 -8.57 -16.46 -8.75
CA LEU A 160 -8.74 -17.52 -9.74
C LEU A 160 -10.14 -18.14 -9.68
N PHE A 161 -10.62 -18.43 -8.47
CA PHE A 161 -11.96 -19.03 -8.28
C PHE A 161 -13.11 -18.01 -8.35
N GLY A 162 -12.81 -16.73 -8.12
CA GLY A 162 -13.79 -15.65 -8.06
C GLY A 162 -13.87 -14.75 -9.28
N ASN A 163 -13.41 -15.19 -10.45
CA ASN A 163 -13.34 -14.37 -11.68
C ASN A 163 -12.67 -13.01 -11.47
N GLY A 164 -11.67 -12.95 -10.55
CA GLY A 164 -11.00 -11.73 -10.16
C GLY A 164 -10.17 -11.08 -11.28
N PHE A 165 -9.86 -11.83 -12.34
CA PHE A 165 -9.09 -11.35 -13.49
C PHE A 165 -9.96 -10.62 -14.51
N GLU A 166 -11.27 -10.82 -14.49
CA GLU A 166 -12.18 -10.19 -15.42
C GLU A 166 -12.75 -8.88 -14.85
N LYS A 167 -12.91 -7.90 -15.73
CA LYS A 167 -13.53 -6.62 -15.41
C LYS A 167 -15.04 -6.73 -15.54
N CYS A 168 -15.66 -7.46 -14.64
CA CYS A 168 -17.10 -7.67 -14.64
C CYS A 168 -17.71 -7.44 -13.23
N ALA A 169 -19.02 -7.26 -13.17
CA ALA A 169 -19.76 -7.11 -11.91
C ALA A 169 -19.71 -8.38 -11.04
N GLY A 170 -19.43 -9.54 -11.63
CA GLY A 170 -19.27 -10.82 -10.95
C GLY A 170 -17.88 -11.06 -10.36
N ASN A 171 -16.97 -10.08 -10.44
CA ASN A 171 -15.65 -10.15 -9.83
C ASN A 171 -15.78 -10.21 -8.30
N ILE A 172 -15.13 -11.20 -7.67
CA ILE A 172 -15.23 -11.43 -6.23
C ILE A 172 -14.76 -10.23 -5.41
N VAL A 173 -13.78 -9.45 -5.91
CA VAL A 173 -13.31 -8.24 -5.25
C VAL A 173 -14.43 -7.21 -5.18
N SER A 174 -15.13 -6.99 -6.30
CA SER A 174 -16.31 -6.12 -6.34
C SER A 174 -17.43 -6.58 -5.46
N MET A 175 -17.72 -7.89 -5.46
CA MET A 175 -18.82 -8.46 -4.66
C MET A 175 -18.57 -8.26 -3.16
N VAL A 176 -17.36 -8.50 -2.68
CA VAL A 176 -17.00 -8.32 -1.27
C VAL A 176 -17.02 -6.84 -0.90
N ASP A 177 -16.43 -5.98 -1.73
CA ASP A 177 -16.40 -4.55 -1.47
C ASP A 177 -17.83 -3.96 -1.48
N TYR A 178 -18.68 -4.41 -2.40
CA TYR A 178 -20.10 -4.03 -2.45
C TYR A 178 -20.89 -4.49 -1.20
N ALA A 179 -20.65 -5.73 -0.76
CA ALA A 179 -21.33 -6.30 0.41
C ALA A 179 -20.95 -5.58 1.73
N VAL A 180 -19.69 -5.12 1.84
CA VAL A 180 -19.18 -4.52 3.08
C VAL A 180 -19.31 -2.99 3.10
N LEU A 181 -18.98 -2.33 1.99
CA LEU A 181 -18.97 -0.86 1.92
C LEU A 181 -20.31 -0.30 1.43
N GLY A 182 -21.08 -1.06 0.68
CA GLY A 182 -22.29 -0.56 0.00
C GLY A 182 -21.97 0.30 -1.23
N LYS A 183 -22.93 0.44 -2.11
CA LYS A 183 -22.78 1.15 -3.39
C LYS A 183 -22.39 2.64 -3.25
N SER A 184 -22.94 3.30 -2.23
CA SER A 184 -22.72 4.74 -1.99
C SER A 184 -21.34 5.10 -1.51
N HIS A 185 -20.60 4.13 -0.92
CA HIS A 185 -19.28 4.36 -0.32
C HIS A 185 -18.11 3.82 -1.17
N MET A 186 -18.41 3.29 -2.35
CA MET A 186 -17.42 2.80 -3.30
C MET A 186 -17.00 3.88 -4.31
N TYR A 187 -15.93 3.61 -5.04
CA TYR A 187 -15.50 4.47 -6.13
C TYR A 187 -16.48 4.42 -7.32
N LEU A 188 -17.14 5.53 -7.58
CA LEU A 188 -18.13 5.67 -8.66
C LEU A 188 -17.52 6.20 -9.98
N GLY A 189 -16.23 6.14 -10.16
CA GLY A 189 -15.51 6.66 -11.33
C GLY A 189 -15.63 5.81 -12.59
N GLY A 190 -16.71 6.01 -13.35
CA GLY A 190 -16.93 5.35 -14.63
C GLY A 190 -17.50 3.94 -14.50
N ALA A 191 -17.69 3.22 -15.62
CA ALA A 191 -18.26 1.88 -15.71
C ALA A 191 -17.40 0.77 -15.03
N GLN A 192 -16.65 1.10 -13.98
CA GLN A 192 -15.80 0.16 -13.28
C GLN A 192 -16.47 -0.26 -11.98
N PHE A 193 -16.82 -1.54 -11.90
CA PHE A 193 -17.42 -2.14 -10.72
C PHE A 193 -16.41 -2.51 -9.64
N VAL A 194 -15.11 -2.24 -9.84
CA VAL A 194 -14.03 -2.64 -8.93
C VAL A 194 -13.44 -1.40 -8.25
N ASP A 195 -13.48 -1.36 -6.92
CA ASP A 195 -12.77 -0.33 -6.17
C ASP A 195 -11.28 -0.74 -6.04
N PRO A 196 -10.35 0.00 -6.63
CA PRO A 196 -8.93 -0.34 -6.57
C PRO A 196 -8.38 -0.31 -5.14
N GLU A 197 -8.99 0.43 -4.23
CA GLU A 197 -8.60 0.52 -2.83
C GLU A 197 -9.55 -0.25 -1.90
N GLY A 198 -10.24 -1.26 -2.42
CA GLY A 198 -11.18 -2.09 -1.69
C GLY A 198 -10.56 -2.89 -0.53
N ILE A 199 -11.40 -3.53 0.24
CA ILE A 199 -11.01 -4.30 1.42
C ILE A 199 -10.17 -5.52 1.03
N LEU A 200 -10.63 -6.26 0.03
CA LEU A 200 -9.98 -7.50 -0.38
C LEU A 200 -8.59 -7.25 -0.97
N SER A 201 -8.44 -6.17 -1.73
CA SER A 201 -7.17 -5.75 -2.30
C SER A 201 -6.17 -5.25 -1.24
N THR A 202 -6.57 -5.07 0.00
CA THR A 202 -5.66 -4.75 1.12
C THR A 202 -4.79 -5.94 1.52
N ILE A 203 -5.19 -7.19 1.21
CA ILE A 203 -4.43 -8.40 1.53
C ILE A 203 -3.02 -8.40 0.91
N PRO A 204 -2.84 -8.24 -0.42
CA PRO A 204 -1.51 -8.16 -1.00
C PRO A 204 -0.73 -6.92 -0.55
N ALA A 205 -1.40 -5.82 -0.22
CA ALA A 205 -0.76 -4.65 0.32
C ALA A 205 -0.14 -4.90 1.71
N ILE A 206 -0.79 -5.68 2.58
CA ILE A 206 -0.21 -6.14 3.85
C ILE A 206 1.06 -6.96 3.60
N ALA A 207 1.01 -7.93 2.67
CA ALA A 207 2.18 -8.73 2.31
C ALA A 207 3.35 -7.85 1.84
N GLN A 208 3.09 -6.83 1.06
CA GLN A 208 4.11 -5.88 0.60
C GLN A 208 4.75 -5.08 1.73
N VAL A 209 3.96 -4.59 2.69
CA VAL A 209 4.49 -3.92 3.88
C VAL A 209 5.34 -4.89 4.72
N MET A 210 4.92 -6.16 4.82
CA MET A 210 5.70 -7.19 5.53
C MET A 210 7.04 -7.49 4.83
N ILE A 211 7.10 -7.46 3.50
CA ILE A 211 8.36 -7.56 2.73
C ILE A 211 9.27 -6.39 3.10
N GLY A 212 8.75 -5.17 3.10
CA GLY A 212 9.48 -3.98 3.55
C GLY A 212 10.00 -4.11 4.99
N PHE A 213 9.20 -4.66 5.89
CA PHE A 213 9.59 -4.94 7.27
C PHE A 213 10.78 -5.92 7.35
N LEU A 214 10.78 -6.99 6.56
CA LEU A 214 11.89 -7.94 6.51
C LEU A 214 13.17 -7.29 5.95
N CYS A 215 13.06 -6.43 4.95
CA CYS A 215 14.20 -5.65 4.47
C CYS A 215 14.75 -4.71 5.56
N GLY A 216 13.89 -4.08 6.35
CA GLY A 216 14.28 -3.31 7.52
C GLY A 216 15.05 -4.13 8.55
N LYS A 217 14.65 -5.38 8.74
CA LYS A 217 15.36 -6.34 9.61
C LYS A 217 16.76 -6.66 9.09
N VAL A 218 16.93 -6.83 7.79
CA VAL A 218 18.25 -7.06 7.18
C VAL A 218 19.15 -5.84 7.35
N ILE A 219 18.63 -4.64 7.09
CA ILE A 219 19.36 -3.38 7.22
C ILE A 219 19.91 -3.16 8.63
N VAL A 220 19.15 -3.49 9.66
CA VAL A 220 19.57 -3.28 11.05
C VAL A 220 20.42 -4.45 11.56
N GLY A 221 20.13 -5.68 11.10
CA GLY A 221 20.81 -6.89 11.58
C GLY A 221 22.24 -7.07 11.07
N GLU A 222 22.56 -6.52 9.90
CA GLU A 222 23.89 -6.63 9.29
C GLU A 222 24.77 -5.44 9.68
N LYS A 223 26.00 -5.73 10.12
CA LYS A 223 26.95 -4.69 10.51
C LYS A 223 27.68 -4.08 9.31
N GLU A 224 27.97 -4.87 8.30
CA GLU A 224 28.68 -4.44 7.09
C GLU A 224 27.71 -3.95 6.03
N ILE A 225 27.93 -2.74 5.53
CA ILE A 225 27.12 -2.12 4.46
C ILE A 225 27.15 -2.98 3.18
N ARG A 226 28.31 -3.56 2.85
CA ARG A 226 28.45 -4.44 1.68
C ARG A 226 27.55 -5.66 1.79
N SER A 227 27.52 -6.32 2.95
CA SER A 227 26.66 -7.47 3.21
C SER A 227 25.17 -7.09 3.12
N GLN A 228 24.79 -5.92 3.65
CA GLN A 228 23.41 -5.39 3.53
C GLN A 228 23.01 -5.24 2.06
N ILE A 229 23.85 -4.57 1.25
CA ILE A 229 23.57 -4.31 -0.17
C ILE A 229 23.45 -5.64 -0.93
N VAL A 230 24.40 -6.56 -0.76
CA VAL A 230 24.37 -7.85 -1.44
C VAL A 230 23.12 -8.66 -1.09
N LYS A 231 22.75 -8.75 0.19
CA LYS A 231 21.55 -9.48 0.62
C LYS A 231 20.27 -8.85 0.06
N LEU A 232 20.15 -7.52 0.12
CA LEU A 232 18.99 -6.82 -0.43
C LEU A 232 18.92 -6.96 -1.95
N ALA A 233 20.06 -6.89 -2.65
CA ALA A 233 20.11 -7.08 -4.10
C ALA A 233 19.70 -8.51 -4.49
N VAL A 234 20.23 -9.52 -3.81
CA VAL A 234 19.84 -10.92 -4.05
C VAL A 234 18.37 -11.15 -3.79
N TRP A 235 17.83 -10.65 -2.69
CA TRP A 235 16.40 -10.77 -2.38
C TRP A 235 15.53 -10.03 -3.40
N GLY A 236 15.89 -8.80 -3.76
CA GLY A 236 15.15 -8.01 -4.75
C GLY A 236 15.15 -8.67 -6.12
N THR A 237 16.32 -9.16 -6.58
CA THR A 237 16.44 -9.88 -7.85
C THR A 237 15.65 -11.19 -7.82
N SER A 238 15.72 -11.96 -6.74
CA SER A 238 14.95 -13.21 -6.60
C SER A 238 13.45 -12.94 -6.65
N MET A 239 12.96 -11.93 -5.92
CA MET A 239 11.55 -11.55 -5.96
C MET A 239 11.11 -11.03 -7.34
N PHE A 240 11.97 -10.28 -8.02
CA PHE A 240 11.71 -9.83 -9.38
C PHE A 240 11.57 -11.01 -10.35
N VAL A 241 12.50 -11.97 -10.30
CA VAL A 241 12.45 -13.19 -11.14
C VAL A 241 11.21 -14.02 -10.84
N ILE A 242 10.88 -14.22 -9.56
CA ILE A 242 9.66 -14.94 -9.15
C ILE A 242 8.42 -14.22 -9.68
N GLY A 243 8.33 -12.92 -9.51
CA GLY A 243 7.20 -12.11 -10.01
C GLY A 243 7.09 -12.13 -11.53
N TYR A 244 8.21 -12.08 -12.23
CA TYR A 244 8.25 -12.18 -13.68
C TYR A 244 7.78 -13.56 -14.18
N LEU A 245 8.26 -14.65 -13.56
CA LEU A 245 7.78 -16.00 -13.88
C LEU A 245 6.29 -16.17 -13.55
N TRP A 246 5.84 -15.58 -12.43
CA TRP A 246 4.43 -15.61 -12.05
C TRP A 246 3.53 -14.88 -13.06
N SER A 247 4.04 -13.86 -13.73
CA SER A 247 3.28 -13.10 -14.73
C SER A 247 2.86 -13.90 -15.95
N TYR A 248 3.51 -15.05 -16.21
CA TYR A 248 3.08 -15.99 -17.25
C TYR A 248 1.88 -16.85 -16.82
N ALA A 249 1.73 -17.07 -15.50
CA ALA A 249 0.62 -17.84 -14.95
C ALA A 249 -0.60 -16.96 -14.58
N ALA A 250 -0.34 -15.69 -14.30
CA ALA A 250 -1.36 -14.73 -13.93
C ALA A 250 -1.16 -13.43 -14.70
N PRO A 251 -2.18 -12.91 -15.39
CA PRO A 251 -2.07 -11.62 -16.07
C PRO A 251 -1.74 -10.53 -15.04
N LEU A 252 -0.83 -9.60 -15.42
CA LEU A 252 -0.52 -8.42 -14.62
C LEU A 252 -1.69 -7.43 -14.73
N ASN A 253 -2.73 -7.70 -13.96
CA ASN A 253 -3.92 -6.85 -13.93
C ASN A 253 -3.81 -5.82 -12.83
N LEU A 254 -4.50 -4.72 -13.02
CA LEU A 254 -4.66 -3.66 -12.01
C LEU A 254 -5.19 -4.23 -10.70
N SER A 255 -5.99 -5.28 -10.74
CA SER A 255 -6.48 -6.04 -9.59
C SER A 255 -5.40 -6.73 -8.76
N LEU A 256 -4.29 -7.14 -9.35
CA LEU A 256 -3.16 -7.76 -8.65
C LEU A 256 -2.13 -6.75 -8.19
N ILE A 257 -1.94 -5.71 -8.97
CA ILE A 257 -0.91 -4.68 -8.69
C ILE A 257 -1.44 -3.64 -7.71
N HIS A 258 -2.76 -3.50 -7.59
CA HIS A 258 -3.52 -2.61 -6.73
C HIS A 258 -2.90 -1.46 -6.17
N ILE A 259 -2.74 -0.62 -7.04
CA ILE A 259 -1.81 0.32 -6.62
C ILE A 259 -2.14 1.64 -7.05
N SER A 260 -2.95 2.13 -7.31
CA SER A 260 -3.08 3.50 -7.69
C SER A 260 -4.37 3.79 -8.34
N GLU A 261 -5.26 4.17 -7.56
CA GLU A 261 -6.04 5.24 -8.06
C GLU A 261 -5.50 6.53 -7.52
N PRO A 262 -4.98 7.37 -8.39
CA PRO A 262 -4.85 8.74 -8.04
C PRO A 262 -6.24 9.28 -7.74
N THR A 263 -6.33 10.08 -6.72
CA THR A 263 -7.31 11.14 -6.66
C THR A 263 -7.18 11.96 -7.95
N ARG A 264 -7.72 11.45 -9.06
CA ARG A 264 -7.96 12.29 -10.21
C ARG A 264 -8.90 13.37 -9.74
N LEU A 265 -8.32 14.53 -9.49
CA LEU A 265 -9.10 15.75 -9.58
C LEU A 265 -9.80 15.63 -10.94
N ARG A 266 -11.12 15.41 -10.92
CA ARG A 266 -11.90 15.47 -12.15
C ARG A 266 -11.48 16.76 -12.81
N CYS A 267 -11.03 16.69 -14.05
CA CYS A 267 -10.97 17.87 -14.86
C CYS A 267 -12.39 18.43 -14.85
N ILE A 268 -12.59 19.47 -14.08
CA ILE A 268 -13.80 20.27 -14.10
C ILE A 268 -13.71 20.98 -15.44
N SER A 269 -14.42 20.45 -16.42
CA SER A 269 -14.71 21.15 -17.68
C SER A 269 -15.91 22.03 -17.46
#